data_668cb9b307e34708e9b1b2486001ec30
#
_entry.id   668cb9b307e34708e9b1b2486001ec30
#
_cell.length_a   1.000
_cell.length_b   1.000
_cell.length_c   1.000
_cell.angle_alpha   90.00
_cell.angle_beta   90.00
_cell.angle_gamma   90.00
#
_symmetry.space_group_name_H-M   'P 1'
#
loop_
_entity.id
_entity.type
_entity.pdbx_description
1 polymer ?
#
loop_
_entity_poly.entity_id
_entity_poly.type
_entity_poly.pdbx_seq_one_letter_code
_entity_poly.pdbx_strand_id
1 'polypeptide(L)'
;MKRIVIVFYIVVVAVLAATTIVEKYLGTEYVSEHIFGAWWFSAMWAVLTAVATFYFIKRKVRRASVVVLHLSFVIILAGALLTHLTAVRGVVPLRKGIATNEYLTRDMYLHKLPFTICLENFEIKFYEGSDMPSDYVSHVTIDGKPFTISMNQIVSQNGVRLYQSDYDMDLQGSILAMNSDPWGIPVTYCGYALLFVSLVWMLIDPKGKFRQQLSILRQQRFPLVIFTGFLLSCFILLLYHFLGKYSAANHPLPVLNSRLLPLHVSTIMMAYTLLLLTFIVSLVGVAMPKQRQKMYHFSQFLLFPALMLLCYGIFIGAIWANVSWGTYWSWDPKETWALITLMIYAAPAHRTFSNLSTMKYHIYMALAFFTILMTYLGVNYFLGGMHSYA
;
A
#
# COMPACT_ATOMS: atom_id res chain seq x y z
N MET A 1 -11.33 -22.92 17.05
CA MET A 1 -11.22 -22.23 15.77
C MET A 1 -11.27 -20.70 15.86
N LYS A 2 -12.37 -20.07 16.37
CA LYS A 2 -12.43 -18.59 16.51
C LYS A 2 -11.21 -18.03 17.27
N ARG A 3 -10.85 -18.63 18.42
CA ARG A 3 -9.67 -18.22 19.21
C ARG A 3 -8.36 -18.39 18.43
N ILE A 4 -8.24 -19.48 17.67
CA ILE A 4 -7.04 -19.76 16.86
C ILE A 4 -6.83 -18.67 15.80
N VAL A 5 -7.88 -18.32 15.02
CA VAL A 5 -7.80 -17.22 14.04
C VAL A 5 -7.38 -15.91 14.69
N ILE A 6 -7.96 -15.57 15.85
CA ILE A 6 -7.62 -14.32 16.57
C ILE A 6 -6.15 -14.34 17.03
N VAL A 7 -5.69 -15.46 17.58
CA VAL A 7 -4.29 -15.59 18.04
C VAL A 7 -3.33 -15.41 16.89
N PHE A 8 -3.54 -16.14 15.77
CA PHE A 8 -2.69 -15.97 14.57
C PHE A 8 -2.72 -14.56 14.03
N TYR A 9 -3.89 -13.91 14.01
CA TYR A 9 -4.03 -12.53 13.58
C TYR A 9 -3.20 -11.57 14.46
N ILE A 10 -3.26 -11.73 15.76
CA ILE A 10 -2.47 -10.94 16.72
C ILE A 10 -0.98 -11.21 16.53
N VAL A 11 -0.58 -12.48 16.35
CA VAL A 11 0.82 -12.85 16.10
C VAL A 11 1.35 -12.17 14.85
N VAL A 12 0.60 -12.22 13.73
CA VAL A 12 1.01 -11.54 12.50
C VAL A 12 1.21 -10.04 12.72
N VAL A 13 0.26 -9.36 13.36
CA VAL A 13 0.37 -7.93 13.67
C VAL A 13 1.59 -7.64 14.55
N ALA A 14 1.82 -8.47 15.56
CA ALA A 14 2.97 -8.31 16.46
C ALA A 14 4.31 -8.53 15.74
N VAL A 15 4.40 -9.54 14.86
CA VAL A 15 5.59 -9.81 14.04
C VAL A 15 5.86 -8.62 13.12
N LEU A 16 4.84 -8.13 12.41
CA LEU A 16 4.99 -6.97 11.52
C LEU A 16 5.49 -5.74 12.27
N ALA A 17 4.90 -5.42 13.43
CA ALA A 17 5.33 -4.28 14.24
C ALA A 17 6.77 -4.46 14.77
N ALA A 18 7.11 -5.64 15.28
CA ALA A 18 8.45 -5.96 15.77
C ALA A 18 9.50 -5.86 14.64
N THR A 19 9.17 -6.32 13.43
CA THR A 19 10.08 -6.26 12.29
C THR A 19 10.48 -4.84 11.93
N THR A 20 9.58 -3.86 12.01
CA THR A 20 9.93 -2.45 11.74
C THR A 20 10.90 -1.87 12.79
N ILE A 21 10.86 -2.39 14.02
CA ILE A 21 11.83 -2.02 15.06
C ILE A 21 13.19 -2.68 14.76
N VAL A 22 13.19 -3.94 14.38
CA VAL A 22 14.42 -4.66 13.96
C VAL A 22 15.07 -3.96 12.76
N GLU A 23 14.28 -3.51 11.79
CA GLU A 23 14.74 -2.78 10.62
C GLU A 23 15.49 -1.50 10.99
N LYS A 24 14.97 -0.76 11.96
CA LYS A 24 15.63 0.46 12.47
C LYS A 24 17.05 0.22 12.97
N TYR A 25 17.30 -0.93 13.61
CA TYR A 25 18.60 -1.22 14.25
C TYR A 25 19.54 -2.03 13.37
N LEU A 26 19.02 -2.93 12.54
CA LEU A 26 19.80 -3.86 11.72
C LEU A 26 19.78 -3.52 10.22
N GLY A 27 18.96 -2.54 9.81
CA GLY A 27 18.84 -2.09 8.43
C GLY A 27 17.84 -2.88 7.60
N THR A 28 17.41 -2.25 6.49
CA THR A 28 16.41 -2.80 5.56
C THR A 28 16.90 -4.08 4.87
N GLU A 29 18.19 -4.15 4.57
CA GLU A 29 18.78 -5.32 3.90
C GLU A 29 18.68 -6.58 4.76
N TYR A 30 19.07 -6.47 6.04
CA TYR A 30 18.98 -7.57 6.99
C TYR A 30 17.54 -8.10 7.12
N VAL A 31 16.57 -7.21 7.28
CA VAL A 31 15.16 -7.57 7.47
C VAL A 31 14.57 -8.16 6.19
N SER A 32 14.93 -7.61 5.02
CA SER A 32 14.49 -8.12 3.72
C SER A 32 14.96 -9.56 3.49
N GLU A 33 16.18 -9.90 3.92
CA GLU A 33 16.74 -11.23 3.73
C GLU A 33 16.28 -12.23 4.79
N HIS A 34 16.42 -11.87 6.07
CA HIS A 34 16.27 -12.82 7.19
C HIS A 34 14.83 -12.92 7.73
N ILE A 35 13.96 -11.94 7.40
CA ILE A 35 12.57 -11.93 7.88
C ILE A 35 11.61 -12.01 6.70
N PHE A 36 11.51 -10.98 5.85
CA PHE A 36 10.52 -10.93 4.78
C PHE A 36 10.77 -11.94 3.65
N GLY A 37 12.04 -12.20 3.33
CA GLY A 37 12.47 -13.25 2.37
C GLY A 37 12.48 -14.65 2.95
N ALA A 38 12.38 -14.81 4.27
CA ALA A 38 12.47 -16.11 4.91
C ALA A 38 11.21 -16.98 4.68
N TRP A 39 11.40 -18.29 4.53
CA TRP A 39 10.31 -19.24 4.31
C TRP A 39 9.26 -19.24 5.43
N TRP A 40 9.67 -19.01 6.68
CA TRP A 40 8.75 -19.00 7.82
C TRP A 40 7.77 -17.83 7.78
N PHE A 41 8.18 -16.68 7.22
CA PHE A 41 7.32 -15.52 7.04
C PHE A 41 6.22 -15.79 6.01
N SER A 42 6.58 -16.40 4.87
CA SER A 42 5.60 -16.86 3.86
C SER A 42 4.67 -17.94 4.43
N ALA A 43 5.22 -18.88 5.21
CA ALA A 43 4.43 -19.91 5.89
C ALA A 43 3.44 -19.33 6.91
N MET A 44 3.82 -18.29 7.65
CA MET A 44 2.94 -17.58 8.59
C MET A 44 1.72 -16.99 7.86
N TRP A 45 1.90 -16.33 6.74
CA TRP A 45 0.81 -15.81 5.91
C TRP A 45 -0.05 -16.92 5.31
N ALA A 46 0.56 -18.00 4.84
CA ALA A 46 -0.16 -19.16 4.30
C ALA A 46 -1.04 -19.83 5.38
N VAL A 47 -0.52 -20.01 6.59
CA VAL A 47 -1.28 -20.58 7.72
C VAL A 47 -2.43 -19.66 8.12
N LEU A 48 -2.20 -18.35 8.26
CA LEU A 48 -3.27 -17.39 8.55
C LEU A 48 -4.37 -17.46 7.50
N THR A 49 -3.99 -17.44 6.22
CA THR A 49 -4.93 -17.51 5.09
C THR A 49 -5.73 -18.80 5.09
N ALA A 50 -5.07 -19.95 5.27
CA ALA A 50 -5.73 -21.26 5.31
C ALA A 50 -6.73 -21.36 6.48
N VAL A 51 -6.31 -20.98 7.69
CA VAL A 51 -7.15 -21.03 8.90
C VAL A 51 -8.32 -20.04 8.79
N ALA A 52 -8.09 -18.83 8.26
CA ALA A 52 -9.13 -17.83 8.04
C ALA A 52 -10.14 -18.30 6.98
N THR A 53 -9.69 -18.84 5.85
CA THR A 53 -10.53 -19.37 4.78
C THR A 53 -11.35 -20.57 5.27
N PHE A 54 -10.73 -21.52 5.98
CA PHE A 54 -11.46 -22.64 6.58
C PHE A 54 -12.54 -22.17 7.57
N TYR A 55 -12.21 -21.19 8.42
CA TYR A 55 -13.18 -20.60 9.34
C TYR A 55 -14.33 -19.90 8.60
N PHE A 56 -14.01 -19.18 7.52
CA PHE A 56 -14.98 -18.49 6.67
C PHE A 56 -15.97 -19.48 6.03
N ILE A 57 -15.47 -20.58 5.45
CA ILE A 57 -16.27 -21.64 4.84
C ILE A 57 -17.17 -22.31 5.92
N LYS A 58 -16.59 -22.65 7.08
CA LYS A 58 -17.34 -23.26 8.20
C LYS A 58 -18.47 -22.36 8.71
N ARG A 59 -18.32 -21.05 8.63
CA ARG A 59 -19.35 -20.07 9.00
C ARG A 59 -20.45 -19.93 7.96
N LYS A 60 -20.34 -20.57 6.81
CA LYS A 60 -21.32 -20.55 5.71
C LYS A 60 -21.70 -19.10 5.35
N VAL A 61 -20.73 -18.22 5.22
CA VAL A 61 -20.96 -16.84 4.77
C VAL A 61 -21.42 -16.87 3.31
N ARG A 62 -22.67 -16.43 3.05
CA ARG A 62 -23.29 -16.50 1.72
C ARG A 62 -23.43 -15.13 1.05
N ARG A 63 -23.06 -14.04 1.74
CA ARG A 63 -23.16 -12.70 1.17
C ARG A 63 -22.07 -12.50 0.12
N ALA A 64 -22.48 -12.33 -1.14
CA ALA A 64 -21.55 -12.27 -2.28
C ALA A 64 -20.50 -11.14 -2.14
N SER A 65 -20.92 -9.94 -1.72
CA SER A 65 -19.99 -8.81 -1.50
C SER A 65 -18.87 -9.14 -0.50
N VAL A 66 -19.21 -9.88 0.58
CA VAL A 66 -18.23 -10.30 1.58
C VAL A 66 -17.36 -11.45 1.08
N VAL A 67 -17.95 -12.39 0.32
CA VAL A 67 -17.20 -13.52 -0.26
C VAL A 67 -16.15 -13.01 -1.25
N VAL A 68 -16.54 -12.12 -2.17
CA VAL A 68 -15.62 -11.55 -3.17
C VAL A 68 -14.52 -10.73 -2.50
N LEU A 69 -14.84 -9.97 -1.44
CA LEU A 69 -13.84 -9.23 -0.67
C LEU A 69 -12.77 -10.16 -0.07
N HIS A 70 -13.16 -11.26 0.58
CA HIS A 70 -12.18 -12.17 1.17
C HIS A 70 -11.41 -12.96 0.10
N LEU A 71 -12.09 -13.34 -1.00
CA LEU A 71 -11.45 -13.99 -2.13
C LEU A 71 -10.39 -13.08 -2.79
N SER A 72 -10.65 -11.77 -2.88
CA SER A 72 -9.66 -10.84 -3.44
C SER A 72 -8.36 -10.81 -2.62
N PHE A 73 -8.44 -10.83 -1.29
CA PHE A 73 -7.24 -10.95 -0.45
C PHE A 73 -6.50 -12.28 -0.65
N VAL A 74 -7.22 -13.40 -0.80
CA VAL A 74 -6.59 -14.70 -1.09
C VAL A 74 -5.86 -14.65 -2.44
N ILE A 75 -6.45 -14.03 -3.46
CA ILE A 75 -5.82 -13.88 -4.78
C ILE A 75 -4.59 -12.96 -4.70
N ILE A 76 -4.68 -11.85 -3.97
CA ILE A 76 -3.54 -10.93 -3.74
C ILE A 76 -2.37 -11.70 -3.08
N LEU A 77 -2.65 -12.47 -2.03
CA LEU A 77 -1.62 -13.26 -1.34
C LEU A 77 -1.06 -14.39 -2.22
N ALA A 78 -1.90 -15.01 -3.05
CA ALA A 78 -1.43 -15.99 -4.04
C ALA A 78 -0.53 -15.33 -5.10
N GLY A 79 -0.88 -14.14 -5.59
CA GLY A 79 -0.04 -13.36 -6.49
C GLY A 79 1.29 -12.95 -5.84
N ALA A 80 1.27 -12.51 -4.57
CA ALA A 80 2.49 -12.20 -3.83
C ALA A 80 3.40 -13.43 -3.64
N LEU A 81 2.81 -14.59 -3.36
CA LEU A 81 3.57 -15.84 -3.30
C LEU A 81 4.17 -16.22 -4.67
N LEU A 82 3.41 -16.08 -5.76
CA LEU A 82 3.94 -16.30 -7.12
C LEU A 82 5.10 -15.35 -7.42
N THR A 83 4.97 -14.05 -7.13
CA THR A 83 6.08 -13.10 -7.25
C THR A 83 7.30 -13.55 -6.44
N HIS A 84 7.10 -13.95 -5.18
CA HIS A 84 8.19 -14.43 -4.33
C HIS A 84 8.93 -15.64 -4.92
N LEU A 85 8.20 -16.55 -5.60
CA LEU A 85 8.74 -17.79 -6.14
C LEU A 85 9.30 -17.64 -7.57
N THR A 86 8.79 -16.68 -8.37
CA THR A 86 9.06 -16.65 -9.82
C THR A 86 9.65 -15.34 -10.34
N ALA A 87 9.58 -14.25 -9.57
CA ALA A 87 10.13 -12.99 -10.03
C ALA A 87 11.67 -13.01 -10.06
N VAL A 88 12.21 -12.49 -11.15
CA VAL A 88 13.65 -12.30 -11.31
C VAL A 88 13.97 -10.82 -11.20
N ARG A 89 14.92 -10.48 -10.34
CA ARG A 89 15.37 -9.11 -10.09
C ARG A 89 16.87 -9.02 -10.19
N GLY A 90 17.36 -7.88 -10.64
CA GLY A 90 18.78 -7.62 -10.73
C GLY A 90 19.09 -6.18 -11.13
N VAL A 91 20.33 -5.92 -11.42
CA VAL A 91 20.82 -4.64 -11.92
C VAL A 91 21.57 -4.84 -13.23
N VAL A 92 21.44 -3.90 -14.13
CA VAL A 92 22.13 -3.86 -15.42
C VAL A 92 23.09 -2.67 -15.39
N PRO A 93 24.37 -2.89 -15.09
CA PRO A 93 25.37 -1.83 -15.18
C PRO A 93 25.68 -1.54 -16.65
N LEU A 94 25.55 -0.29 -17.06
CA LEU A 94 25.77 0.16 -18.42
C LEU A 94 26.93 1.15 -18.46
N ARG A 95 27.76 1.05 -19.50
CA ARG A 95 28.79 2.05 -19.84
C ARG A 95 28.53 2.56 -21.25
N LYS A 96 28.79 3.85 -21.45
CA LYS A 96 28.53 4.53 -22.71
C LYS A 96 29.30 3.87 -23.86
N GLY A 97 28.57 3.54 -24.92
CA GLY A 97 29.09 2.89 -26.13
C GLY A 97 29.42 1.39 -25.97
N ILE A 98 29.17 0.78 -24.79
CA ILE A 98 29.44 -0.63 -24.59
C ILE A 98 28.08 -1.37 -24.56
N ALA A 99 27.88 -2.27 -25.52
CA ALA A 99 26.68 -3.13 -25.54
C ALA A 99 26.84 -4.30 -24.58
N THR A 100 25.78 -4.60 -23.84
CA THR A 100 25.71 -5.77 -22.95
C THR A 100 24.38 -6.49 -23.09
N ASN A 101 24.37 -7.79 -22.83
CA ASN A 101 23.16 -8.59 -22.66
C ASN A 101 23.17 -9.32 -21.31
N GLU A 102 23.85 -8.75 -20.32
CA GLU A 102 24.02 -9.35 -19.01
C GLU A 102 23.41 -8.47 -17.92
N TYR A 103 22.93 -9.10 -16.86
CA TYR A 103 22.51 -8.45 -15.63
C TYR A 103 23.08 -9.19 -14.42
N LEU A 104 23.23 -8.50 -13.33
CA LEU A 104 23.78 -8.96 -12.08
C LEU A 104 22.63 -9.19 -11.09
N THR A 105 22.51 -10.39 -10.53
CA THR A 105 21.60 -10.67 -9.43
C THR A 105 22.18 -10.18 -8.11
N ARG A 106 21.35 -10.15 -7.05
CA ARG A 106 21.79 -9.77 -5.70
C ARG A 106 22.96 -10.62 -5.19
N ASP A 107 23.00 -11.90 -5.55
CA ASP A 107 24.06 -12.83 -5.16
C ASP A 107 25.32 -12.68 -6.03
N MET A 108 25.43 -11.60 -6.81
CA MET A 108 26.56 -11.28 -7.68
C MET A 108 26.79 -12.28 -8.81
N TYR A 109 25.77 -13.04 -9.22
CA TYR A 109 25.83 -13.90 -10.40
C TYR A 109 25.41 -13.16 -11.66
N LEU A 110 26.17 -13.33 -12.73
CA LEU A 110 25.85 -12.81 -14.06
C LEU A 110 24.86 -13.73 -14.76
N HIS A 111 23.78 -13.15 -15.26
CA HIS A 111 22.77 -13.83 -16.07
C HIS A 111 22.54 -13.06 -17.38
N LYS A 112 21.93 -13.72 -18.37
CA LYS A 112 21.65 -13.12 -19.67
C LYS A 112 20.27 -12.49 -19.74
N LEU A 113 20.23 -11.29 -20.30
CA LEU A 113 18.99 -10.62 -20.73
C LEU A 113 18.51 -11.24 -22.06
N PRO A 114 17.20 -11.23 -22.34
CA PRO A 114 16.64 -11.67 -23.61
C PRO A 114 16.79 -10.65 -24.76
N PHE A 115 17.64 -9.64 -24.59
CA PHE A 115 17.95 -8.59 -25.57
C PHE A 115 19.33 -8.00 -25.27
N THR A 116 19.87 -7.25 -26.24
CA THR A 116 21.11 -6.49 -26.07
C THR A 116 20.79 -5.02 -25.82
N ILE A 117 21.42 -4.41 -24.83
CA ILE A 117 21.26 -3.00 -24.47
C ILE A 117 22.59 -2.27 -24.50
N CYS A 118 22.61 -1.03 -25.02
CA CYS A 118 23.76 -0.15 -25.04
C CYS A 118 23.35 1.23 -24.52
N LEU A 119 24.17 1.84 -23.68
CA LEU A 119 23.99 3.21 -23.22
C LEU A 119 24.59 4.15 -24.27
N GLU A 120 23.78 5.00 -24.87
CA GLU A 120 24.21 6.05 -25.80
C GLU A 120 24.64 7.32 -25.07
N ASN A 121 23.83 7.74 -24.10
CA ASN A 121 24.09 8.90 -23.27
C ASN A 121 23.40 8.84 -21.95
N PHE A 122 24.01 9.45 -20.93
CA PHE A 122 23.38 9.69 -19.61
C PHE A 122 23.37 11.19 -19.33
N GLU A 123 22.28 11.73 -18.85
CA GLU A 123 22.15 13.14 -18.50
C GLU A 123 21.37 13.33 -17.20
N ILE A 124 21.75 14.35 -16.45
CA ILE A 124 20.99 14.83 -15.29
C ILE A 124 20.22 16.07 -15.77
N LYS A 125 18.90 16.04 -15.65
CA LYS A 125 18.07 17.23 -15.88
C LYS A 125 17.91 18.01 -14.59
N PHE A 126 17.91 19.33 -14.70
CA PHE A 126 17.78 20.23 -13.57
C PHE A 126 16.45 20.99 -13.64
N TYR A 127 15.95 21.46 -12.49
CA TYR A 127 14.85 22.40 -12.47
C TYR A 127 15.26 23.74 -13.05
N GLU A 128 14.35 24.40 -13.75
CA GLU A 128 14.61 25.68 -14.41
C GLU A 128 15.10 26.74 -13.41
N GLY A 129 16.28 27.31 -13.67
CA GLY A 129 16.92 28.30 -12.80
C GLY A 129 17.54 27.74 -11.51
N SER A 130 17.81 26.45 -11.41
CA SER A 130 18.35 25.78 -10.21
C SER A 130 19.40 24.73 -10.57
N ASP A 131 20.35 24.49 -9.67
CA ASP A 131 21.30 23.37 -9.73
C ASP A 131 20.75 22.08 -9.11
N MET A 132 19.45 22.05 -8.78
CA MET A 132 18.81 20.87 -8.20
C MET A 132 18.36 19.90 -9.29
N PRO A 133 18.75 18.61 -9.23
CA PRO A 133 18.32 17.61 -10.19
C PRO A 133 16.80 17.47 -10.22
N SER A 134 16.21 17.37 -11.40
CA SER A 134 14.79 17.11 -11.61
C SER A 134 14.50 15.71 -12.16
N ASP A 135 15.44 15.14 -12.91
CA ASP A 135 15.34 13.77 -13.45
C ASP A 135 16.74 13.23 -13.80
N TYR A 136 16.89 11.92 -13.78
CA TYR A 136 18.07 11.18 -14.24
C TYR A 136 17.67 10.36 -15.46
N VAL A 137 18.32 10.61 -16.60
CA VAL A 137 17.87 10.10 -17.90
C VAL A 137 18.96 9.30 -18.58
N SER A 138 18.67 8.05 -18.89
CA SER A 138 19.50 7.17 -19.71
C SER A 138 18.90 7.03 -21.10
N HIS A 139 19.64 7.47 -22.11
CA HIS A 139 19.33 7.20 -23.53
C HIS A 139 20.01 5.90 -23.91
N VAL A 140 19.22 4.89 -24.26
CA VAL A 140 19.70 3.55 -24.54
C VAL A 140 19.19 3.04 -25.89
N THR A 141 19.95 2.16 -26.53
CA THR A 141 19.46 1.34 -27.63
C THR A 141 19.23 -0.08 -27.14
N ILE A 142 18.06 -0.65 -27.44
CA ILE A 142 17.72 -2.05 -27.16
C ILE A 142 17.44 -2.74 -28.51
N ASP A 143 18.26 -3.75 -28.83
CA ASP A 143 18.24 -4.44 -30.12
C ASP A 143 18.22 -3.46 -31.31
N GLY A 144 19.04 -2.38 -31.20
CA GLY A 144 19.19 -1.34 -32.21
C GLY A 144 18.05 -0.31 -32.26
N LYS A 145 17.05 -0.38 -31.39
CA LYS A 145 15.98 0.62 -31.27
C LYS A 145 16.24 1.59 -30.13
N PRO A 146 16.07 2.90 -30.32
CA PRO A 146 16.30 3.90 -29.29
C PRO A 146 15.16 3.91 -28.26
N PHE A 147 15.52 4.03 -26.97
CA PHE A 147 14.63 4.20 -25.85
C PHE A 147 15.20 5.21 -24.85
N THR A 148 14.30 5.81 -24.07
CA THR A 148 14.69 6.67 -22.96
C THR A 148 14.17 6.06 -21.66
N ILE A 149 15.05 5.89 -20.68
CA ILE A 149 14.73 5.38 -19.34
C ILE A 149 15.04 6.50 -18.35
N SER A 150 14.08 6.86 -17.53
CA SER A 150 14.28 7.86 -16.48
C SER A 150 13.52 7.49 -15.21
N MET A 151 13.63 8.30 -14.16
CA MET A 151 12.82 8.13 -12.94
C MET A 151 11.32 8.12 -13.24
N ASN A 152 10.89 8.80 -14.29
CA ASN A 152 9.48 8.96 -14.67
C ASN A 152 9.08 8.16 -15.92
N GLN A 153 10.03 7.48 -16.56
CA GLN A 153 9.80 6.72 -17.79
C GLN A 153 10.55 5.38 -17.74
N ILE A 154 9.79 4.32 -17.59
CA ILE A 154 10.31 2.95 -17.62
C ILE A 154 10.22 2.36 -19.02
N VAL A 155 11.03 1.35 -19.29
CA VAL A 155 10.96 0.55 -20.53
C VAL A 155 10.61 -0.89 -20.17
N SER A 156 9.70 -1.47 -20.95
CA SER A 156 9.34 -2.89 -20.85
C SER A 156 9.61 -3.58 -22.17
N GLN A 157 10.53 -4.56 -22.16
CA GLN A 157 10.94 -5.31 -23.34
C GLN A 157 11.04 -6.80 -23.01
N ASN A 158 10.41 -7.65 -23.80
CA ASN A 158 10.44 -9.12 -23.67
C ASN A 158 10.13 -9.62 -22.24
N GLY A 159 9.18 -8.97 -21.54
CA GLY A 159 8.78 -9.33 -20.17
C GLY A 159 9.73 -8.83 -19.08
N VAL A 160 10.79 -8.12 -19.44
CA VAL A 160 11.70 -7.43 -18.52
C VAL A 160 11.35 -5.95 -18.46
N ARG A 161 11.27 -5.39 -17.27
CA ARG A 161 11.10 -3.95 -17.02
C ARG A 161 12.42 -3.37 -16.53
N LEU A 162 12.80 -2.22 -17.07
CA LEU A 162 14.02 -1.48 -16.74
C LEU A 162 13.64 -0.14 -16.12
N TYR A 163 14.32 0.20 -15.02
CA TYR A 163 14.10 1.40 -14.22
C TYR A 163 15.44 2.10 -13.99
N GLN A 164 15.45 3.44 -14.00
CA GLN A 164 16.63 4.19 -13.57
C GLN A 164 16.84 3.97 -12.06
N SER A 165 18.02 3.52 -11.68
CA SER A 165 18.37 3.23 -10.29
C SER A 165 19.50 4.09 -9.77
N ASP A 166 20.65 4.11 -10.48
CA ASP A 166 21.85 4.81 -10.05
C ASP A 166 22.68 5.20 -11.28
N TYR A 167 23.80 5.87 -11.09
CA TYR A 167 24.71 6.25 -12.16
C TYR A 167 26.16 6.36 -11.64
N ASP A 168 27.12 6.28 -12.56
CA ASP A 168 28.53 6.45 -12.23
C ASP A 168 28.88 7.93 -12.05
N MET A 169 29.74 8.26 -11.10
CA MET A 169 30.15 9.63 -10.77
C MET A 169 30.79 10.37 -11.94
N ASP A 170 31.35 9.64 -12.90
CA ASP A 170 31.97 10.21 -14.12
C ASP A 170 30.92 10.51 -15.22
N LEU A 171 29.62 10.26 -14.97
CA LEU A 171 28.51 10.41 -15.91
C LEU A 171 28.66 9.58 -17.21
N GLN A 172 29.57 8.61 -17.22
CA GLN A 172 29.81 7.73 -18.38
C GLN A 172 29.09 6.36 -18.19
N GLY A 173 28.44 6.13 -17.05
CA GLY A 173 27.71 4.92 -16.78
C GLY A 173 26.37 5.18 -16.13
N SER A 174 25.48 4.24 -16.31
CA SER A 174 24.15 4.20 -15.67
C SER A 174 23.88 2.79 -15.15
N ILE A 175 23.23 2.71 -14.00
CA ILE A 175 22.80 1.46 -13.41
C ILE A 175 21.27 1.40 -13.47
N LEU A 176 20.77 0.41 -14.22
CA LEU A 176 19.34 0.17 -14.32
C LEU A 176 18.92 -0.98 -13.41
N ALA A 177 17.89 -0.78 -12.60
CA ALA A 177 17.23 -1.90 -11.95
C ALA A 177 16.35 -2.65 -12.96
N MET A 178 16.35 -3.98 -12.89
CA MET A 178 15.51 -4.81 -13.73
C MET A 178 14.57 -5.67 -12.89
N ASN A 179 13.36 -5.87 -13.38
CA ASN A 179 12.38 -6.78 -12.81
C ASN A 179 11.63 -7.54 -13.93
N SER A 180 11.53 -8.85 -13.78
CA SER A 180 10.70 -9.71 -14.60
C SER A 180 9.79 -10.54 -13.69
N ASP A 181 8.49 -10.24 -13.72
CA ASP A 181 7.46 -10.94 -12.94
C ASP A 181 6.22 -11.18 -13.82
N PRO A 182 6.28 -12.17 -14.71
CA PRO A 182 5.20 -12.42 -15.67
C PRO A 182 3.95 -13.03 -15.04
N TRP A 183 4.04 -13.65 -13.87
CA TRP A 183 2.95 -14.39 -13.24
C TRP A 183 2.37 -13.70 -12.01
N GLY A 184 3.20 -13.21 -11.11
CA GLY A 184 2.76 -12.66 -9.84
C GLY A 184 2.00 -11.34 -10.01
N ILE A 185 2.51 -10.41 -10.83
CA ILE A 185 1.89 -9.10 -11.07
C ILE A 185 0.47 -9.23 -11.64
N PRO A 186 0.20 -10.00 -12.73
CA PRO A 186 -1.16 -10.13 -13.26
C PRO A 186 -2.14 -10.73 -12.25
N VAL A 187 -1.74 -11.73 -11.48
CA VAL A 187 -2.60 -12.36 -10.46
C VAL A 187 -2.90 -11.37 -9.34
N THR A 188 -1.89 -10.66 -8.85
CA THR A 188 -2.04 -9.61 -7.82
C THR A 188 -2.99 -8.51 -8.29
N TYR A 189 -2.86 -8.03 -9.53
CA TYR A 189 -3.72 -6.99 -10.10
C TYR A 189 -5.16 -7.46 -10.31
N CYS A 190 -5.38 -8.73 -10.66
CA CYS A 190 -6.71 -9.33 -10.66
C CYS A 190 -7.33 -9.26 -9.25
N GLY A 191 -6.53 -9.58 -8.22
CA GLY A 191 -6.94 -9.42 -6.83
C GLY A 191 -7.31 -7.98 -6.45
N TYR A 192 -6.52 -6.98 -6.88
CA TYR A 192 -6.81 -5.56 -6.65
C TYR A 192 -8.11 -5.12 -7.34
N ALA A 193 -8.34 -5.54 -8.58
CA ALA A 193 -9.58 -5.23 -9.29
C ALA A 193 -10.80 -5.78 -8.55
N LEU A 194 -10.75 -7.05 -8.12
CA LEU A 194 -11.81 -7.67 -7.33
C LEU A 194 -12.01 -6.98 -5.97
N LEU A 195 -10.91 -6.58 -5.32
CA LEU A 195 -10.95 -5.84 -4.07
C LEU A 195 -11.70 -4.51 -4.25
N PHE A 196 -11.32 -3.72 -5.24
CA PHE A 196 -11.94 -2.41 -5.49
C PHE A 196 -13.43 -2.53 -5.78
N VAL A 197 -13.82 -3.47 -6.64
CA VAL A 197 -15.23 -3.74 -6.93
C VAL A 197 -15.98 -4.19 -5.68
N SER A 198 -15.42 -5.11 -4.90
CA SER A 198 -16.07 -5.64 -3.70
C SER A 198 -16.26 -4.61 -2.59
N LEU A 199 -15.32 -3.66 -2.43
CA LEU A 199 -15.41 -2.58 -1.45
C LEU A 199 -16.56 -1.63 -1.77
N VAL A 200 -16.69 -1.21 -3.05
CA VAL A 200 -17.86 -0.44 -3.49
C VAL A 200 -19.15 -1.24 -3.28
N TRP A 201 -19.14 -2.53 -3.67
CA TRP A 201 -20.31 -3.39 -3.50
C TRP A 201 -20.74 -3.49 -2.03
N MET A 202 -19.80 -3.57 -1.09
CA MET A 202 -20.12 -3.58 0.34
C MET A 202 -20.84 -2.32 0.84
N LEU A 203 -20.57 -1.16 0.25
CA LEU A 203 -21.30 0.08 0.61
C LEU A 203 -22.71 0.14 0.03
N ILE A 204 -22.88 -0.36 -1.20
CA ILE A 204 -24.19 -0.32 -1.88
C ILE A 204 -25.09 -1.50 -1.55
N ASP A 205 -24.56 -2.61 -1.00
CA ASP A 205 -25.33 -3.82 -0.65
C ASP A 205 -26.47 -3.48 0.33
N PRO A 206 -27.75 -3.64 -0.07
CA PRO A 206 -28.89 -3.27 0.79
C PRO A 206 -28.92 -4.03 2.13
N LYS A 207 -28.37 -5.24 2.16
CA LYS A 207 -28.26 -6.08 3.36
C LYS A 207 -26.95 -5.86 4.09
N GLY A 208 -26.10 -4.93 3.62
CA GLY A 208 -24.80 -4.61 4.18
C GLY A 208 -24.87 -3.89 5.53
N LYS A 209 -23.83 -4.07 6.35
CA LYS A 209 -23.72 -3.38 7.64
C LYS A 209 -23.72 -1.84 7.47
N PHE A 210 -23.05 -1.33 6.46
CA PHE A 210 -23.04 0.11 6.16
C PHE A 210 -24.47 0.64 5.95
N ARG A 211 -25.26 -0.02 5.11
CA ARG A 211 -26.65 0.37 4.82
C ARG A 211 -27.54 0.26 6.07
N GLN A 212 -27.29 -0.71 6.94
CA GLN A 212 -27.99 -0.82 8.22
C GLN A 212 -27.67 0.39 9.12
N GLN A 213 -26.41 0.76 9.27
CA GLN A 213 -26.04 1.94 10.06
C GLN A 213 -26.60 3.23 9.46
N LEU A 214 -26.54 3.37 8.13
CA LEU A 214 -27.14 4.49 7.41
C LEU A 214 -28.65 4.62 7.69
N SER A 215 -29.38 3.52 7.69
CA SER A 215 -30.82 3.53 7.97
C SER A 215 -31.12 3.96 9.42
N ILE A 216 -30.34 3.48 10.40
CA ILE A 216 -30.46 3.89 11.81
C ILE A 216 -30.21 5.40 11.97
N LEU A 217 -29.15 5.93 11.34
CA LEU A 217 -28.83 7.36 11.42
C LEU A 217 -29.88 8.24 10.75
N ARG A 218 -30.48 7.78 9.63
CA ARG A 218 -31.60 8.48 8.98
C ARG A 218 -32.81 8.58 9.93
N GLN A 219 -33.15 7.49 10.61
CA GLN A 219 -34.23 7.52 11.61
C GLN A 219 -33.95 8.51 12.75
N GLN A 220 -32.68 8.70 13.12
CA GLN A 220 -32.23 9.65 14.12
C GLN A 220 -32.13 11.09 13.59
N ARG A 221 -32.61 11.38 12.37
CA ARG A 221 -32.56 12.70 11.71
C ARG A 221 -31.15 13.29 11.67
N PHE A 222 -30.14 12.45 11.51
CA PHE A 222 -28.75 12.93 11.37
C PHE A 222 -28.60 13.67 10.02
N PRO A 223 -27.90 14.84 9.96
CA PRO A 223 -27.77 15.65 8.76
C PRO A 223 -26.77 15.04 7.75
N LEU A 224 -27.09 13.85 7.24
CA LEU A 224 -26.20 13.05 6.36
C LEU A 224 -25.81 13.79 5.08
N VAL A 225 -26.74 14.56 4.49
CA VAL A 225 -26.45 15.30 3.24
C VAL A 225 -25.37 16.35 3.47
N ILE A 226 -25.49 17.15 4.55
CA ILE A 226 -24.49 18.15 4.92
C ILE A 226 -23.15 17.48 5.24
N PHE A 227 -23.19 16.39 6.00
CA PHE A 227 -21.98 15.64 6.36
C PHE A 227 -21.28 15.04 5.13
N THR A 228 -22.04 14.44 4.18
CA THR A 228 -21.48 13.89 2.95
C THR A 228 -20.91 14.98 2.05
N GLY A 229 -21.60 16.11 1.91
CA GLY A 229 -21.12 17.28 1.16
C GLY A 229 -19.82 17.83 1.75
N PHE A 230 -19.74 17.95 3.08
CA PHE A 230 -18.51 18.37 3.76
C PHE A 230 -17.33 17.40 3.48
N LEU A 231 -17.56 16.10 3.61
CA LEU A 231 -16.50 15.10 3.33
C LEU A 231 -16.04 15.14 1.86
N LEU A 232 -16.97 15.28 0.91
CA LEU A 232 -16.63 15.41 -0.49
C LEU A 232 -15.80 16.67 -0.76
N SER A 233 -16.17 17.80 -0.15
CA SER A 233 -15.40 19.04 -0.25
C SER A 233 -13.99 18.89 0.33
N CYS A 234 -13.86 18.25 1.49
CA CYS A 234 -12.54 17.93 2.07
C CYS A 234 -11.69 17.06 1.14
N PHE A 235 -12.28 16.05 0.51
CA PHE A 235 -11.57 15.19 -0.41
C PHE A 235 -11.09 15.94 -1.66
N ILE A 236 -11.95 16.79 -2.25
CA ILE A 236 -11.59 17.63 -3.40
C ILE A 236 -10.46 18.59 -3.04
N LEU A 237 -10.51 19.23 -1.88
CA LEU A 237 -9.47 20.13 -1.41
C LEU A 237 -8.15 19.42 -1.17
N LEU A 238 -8.18 18.24 -0.56
CA LEU A 238 -6.99 17.41 -0.37
C LEU A 238 -6.39 16.99 -1.72
N LEU A 239 -7.21 16.52 -2.65
CA LEU A 239 -6.76 16.14 -3.97
C LEU A 239 -6.12 17.33 -4.71
N TYR A 240 -6.77 18.50 -4.68
CA TYR A 240 -6.24 19.73 -5.27
C TYR A 240 -4.90 20.14 -4.63
N HIS A 241 -4.82 20.12 -3.30
CA HIS A 241 -3.60 20.45 -2.57
C HIS A 241 -2.44 19.54 -2.96
N PHE A 242 -2.67 18.24 -2.98
CA PHE A 242 -1.61 17.26 -3.31
C PHE A 242 -1.27 17.25 -4.80
N LEU A 243 -2.20 17.51 -5.71
CA LEU A 243 -1.89 17.74 -7.12
C LEU A 243 -0.92 18.92 -7.29
N GLY A 244 -1.16 20.04 -6.58
CA GLY A 244 -0.26 21.19 -6.60
C GLY A 244 1.09 20.90 -5.92
N LYS A 245 1.07 20.22 -4.77
CA LYS A 245 2.28 19.91 -4.01
C LYS A 245 3.23 18.96 -4.77
N TYR A 246 2.69 17.97 -5.47
CA TYR A 246 3.48 16.98 -6.23
C TYR A 246 3.60 17.32 -7.72
N SER A 247 3.37 18.57 -8.11
CA SER A 247 3.74 19.03 -9.44
C SER A 247 5.24 19.33 -9.50
N ALA A 248 5.86 19.00 -10.62
CA ALA A 248 7.31 19.19 -10.81
C ALA A 248 7.81 20.61 -10.51
N ALA A 249 6.96 21.62 -10.70
CA ALA A 249 7.29 23.03 -10.47
C ALA A 249 7.54 23.39 -9.00
N ASN A 250 7.11 22.58 -8.04
CA ASN A 250 7.12 22.92 -6.62
C ASN A 250 8.07 22.09 -5.77
N HIS A 251 8.91 21.22 -6.40
CA HIS A 251 9.82 20.35 -5.66
C HIS A 251 11.29 20.67 -5.94
N PRO A 252 12.12 20.81 -4.89
CA PRO A 252 13.57 21.04 -5.04
C PRO A 252 14.36 19.76 -5.31
N LEU A 253 13.76 18.58 -5.24
CA LEU A 253 14.41 17.29 -5.47
C LEU A 253 13.72 16.53 -6.62
N PRO A 254 14.41 15.60 -7.30
CA PRO A 254 13.80 14.74 -8.30
C PRO A 254 12.58 14.03 -7.71
N VAL A 255 11.44 14.19 -8.35
CA VAL A 255 10.17 13.60 -7.88
C VAL A 255 9.61 12.69 -8.95
N LEU A 256 9.12 11.54 -8.53
CA LEU A 256 8.32 10.67 -9.38
C LEU A 256 7.03 11.39 -9.77
N ASN A 257 7.01 11.96 -10.98
CA ASN A 257 5.87 12.72 -11.52
C ASN A 257 4.79 11.77 -12.03
N SER A 258 3.97 11.27 -11.14
CA SER A 258 2.88 10.36 -11.45
C SER A 258 1.55 10.90 -10.93
N ARG A 259 0.49 10.80 -11.75
CA ARG A 259 -0.88 11.13 -11.33
C ARG A 259 -1.40 10.19 -10.23
N LEU A 260 -0.80 9.01 -10.08
CA LEU A 260 -1.17 8.05 -9.04
C LEU A 260 -0.73 8.51 -7.65
N LEU A 261 0.40 9.21 -7.53
CA LEU A 261 0.91 9.66 -6.23
C LEU A 261 -0.04 10.64 -5.52
N PRO A 262 -0.52 11.76 -6.13
CA PRO A 262 -1.50 12.63 -5.50
C PRO A 262 -2.81 11.90 -5.16
N LEU A 263 -3.27 11.01 -6.04
CA LEU A 263 -4.47 10.20 -5.79
C LEU A 263 -4.29 9.28 -4.58
N HIS A 264 -3.15 8.56 -4.50
CA HIS A 264 -2.80 7.72 -3.37
C HIS A 264 -2.81 8.52 -2.06
N VAL A 265 -2.05 9.62 -2.01
CA VAL A 265 -1.89 10.42 -0.78
C VAL A 265 -3.23 11.05 -0.36
N SER A 266 -4.00 11.63 -1.30
CA SER A 266 -5.31 12.23 -1.00
C SER A 266 -6.28 11.19 -0.45
N THR A 267 -6.29 9.97 -1.01
CA THR A 267 -7.15 8.89 -0.57
C THR A 267 -6.78 8.41 0.84
N ILE A 268 -5.49 8.26 1.14
CA ILE A 268 -4.99 7.91 2.49
C ILE A 268 -5.35 9.00 3.50
N MET A 269 -5.13 10.29 3.17
CA MET A 269 -5.43 11.40 4.06
C MET A 269 -6.93 11.51 4.36
N MET A 270 -7.77 11.23 3.36
CA MET A 270 -9.22 11.17 3.58
C MET A 270 -9.62 9.99 4.47
N ALA A 271 -9.00 8.83 4.30
CA ALA A 271 -9.20 7.69 5.21
C ALA A 271 -8.82 8.05 6.65
N TYR A 272 -7.66 8.69 6.85
CA TYR A 272 -7.20 9.13 8.17
C TYR A 272 -8.12 10.19 8.78
N THR A 273 -8.68 11.09 7.98
CA THR A 273 -9.70 12.06 8.44
C THR A 273 -10.94 11.35 8.98
N LEU A 274 -11.46 10.36 8.27
CA LEU A 274 -12.62 9.56 8.75
C LEU A 274 -12.28 8.77 10.00
N LEU A 275 -11.07 8.21 10.09
CA LEU A 275 -10.62 7.47 11.27
C LEU A 275 -10.39 8.40 12.47
N LEU A 276 -9.92 9.63 12.26
CA LEU A 276 -9.85 10.67 13.29
C LEU A 276 -11.24 11.04 13.81
N LEU A 277 -12.23 11.23 12.91
CA LEU A 277 -13.62 11.45 13.33
C LEU A 277 -14.15 10.26 14.13
N THR A 278 -13.81 9.03 13.72
CA THR A 278 -14.17 7.81 14.44
C THR A 278 -13.54 7.78 15.86
N PHE A 279 -12.30 8.25 16.00
CA PHE A 279 -11.62 8.42 17.28
C PHE A 279 -12.36 9.44 18.17
N ILE A 280 -12.65 10.64 17.65
CA ILE A 280 -13.36 11.69 18.40
C ILE A 280 -14.75 11.20 18.85
N VAL A 281 -15.51 10.57 17.94
CA VAL A 281 -16.82 9.99 18.25
C VAL A 281 -16.68 8.92 19.33
N SER A 282 -15.60 8.15 19.33
CA SER A 282 -15.36 7.12 20.32
C SER A 282 -15.00 7.70 21.68
N LEU A 283 -14.23 8.78 21.74
CA LEU A 283 -13.98 9.49 23.00
C LEU A 283 -15.28 10.03 23.62
N VAL A 284 -16.16 10.61 22.79
CA VAL A 284 -17.49 11.05 23.23
C VAL A 284 -18.32 9.85 23.76
N GLY A 285 -18.25 8.70 23.06
CA GLY A 285 -18.93 7.47 23.49
C GLY A 285 -18.41 6.90 24.81
N VAL A 286 -17.12 7.08 25.12
CA VAL A 286 -16.54 6.75 26.44
C VAL A 286 -17.04 7.72 27.51
N ALA A 287 -16.96 9.02 27.25
CA ALA A 287 -17.22 10.09 28.22
C ALA A 287 -18.73 10.27 28.53
N MET A 288 -19.62 10.02 27.55
CA MET A 288 -21.05 10.31 27.66
C MET A 288 -21.92 9.06 27.60
N PRO A 289 -22.21 8.39 28.73
CA PRO A 289 -22.99 7.13 28.75
C PRO A 289 -24.36 7.23 28.06
N LYS A 290 -25.05 8.37 28.20
CA LYS A 290 -26.36 8.60 27.57
C LYS A 290 -26.32 8.64 26.04
N GLN A 291 -25.18 9.03 25.45
CA GLN A 291 -25.00 9.13 24.01
C GLN A 291 -24.26 7.93 23.40
N ARG A 292 -23.72 7.03 24.25
CA ARG A 292 -22.81 5.95 23.84
C ARG A 292 -23.36 5.09 22.71
N GLN A 293 -24.62 4.69 22.78
CA GLN A 293 -25.24 3.86 21.73
C GLN A 293 -25.36 4.61 20.39
N LYS A 294 -25.69 5.91 20.43
CA LYS A 294 -25.77 6.75 19.23
C LYS A 294 -24.38 6.91 18.61
N MET A 295 -23.37 7.17 19.45
CA MET A 295 -21.96 7.30 19.00
C MET A 295 -21.44 5.97 18.43
N TYR A 296 -21.86 4.82 18.94
CA TYR A 296 -21.52 3.52 18.36
C TYR A 296 -22.02 3.40 16.91
N HIS A 297 -23.29 3.71 16.66
CA HIS A 297 -23.84 3.65 15.31
C HIS A 297 -23.15 4.62 14.36
N PHE A 298 -22.82 5.82 14.83
CA PHE A 298 -22.12 6.80 14.02
C PHE A 298 -20.65 6.40 13.74
N SER A 299 -19.94 5.90 14.74
CA SER A 299 -18.59 5.35 14.57
C SER A 299 -18.56 4.17 13.58
N GLN A 300 -19.52 3.25 13.69
CA GLN A 300 -19.67 2.13 12.74
C GLN A 300 -19.97 2.63 11.30
N PHE A 301 -20.79 3.65 11.15
CA PHE A 301 -21.08 4.26 9.85
C PHE A 301 -19.82 4.86 9.21
N LEU A 302 -18.99 5.56 9.97
CA LEU A 302 -17.73 6.14 9.50
C LEU A 302 -16.68 5.08 9.14
N LEU A 303 -16.65 3.98 9.89
CA LEU A 303 -15.64 2.93 9.77
C LEU A 303 -15.63 2.28 8.37
N PHE A 304 -16.79 2.02 7.77
CA PHE A 304 -16.85 1.32 6.47
C PHE A 304 -16.27 2.14 5.32
N PRO A 305 -16.64 3.42 5.08
CA PRO A 305 -15.99 4.22 4.07
C PRO A 305 -14.52 4.50 4.40
N ALA A 306 -14.15 4.63 5.67
CA ALA A 306 -12.76 4.77 6.08
C ALA A 306 -11.91 3.55 5.68
N LEU A 307 -12.40 2.34 5.96
CA LEU A 307 -11.73 1.10 5.54
C LEU A 307 -11.64 0.96 4.01
N MET A 308 -12.70 1.35 3.29
CA MET A 308 -12.68 1.36 1.83
C MET A 308 -11.58 2.29 1.30
N LEU A 309 -11.54 3.53 1.78
CA LEU A 309 -10.53 4.51 1.35
C LEU A 309 -9.12 4.10 1.78
N LEU A 310 -8.97 3.53 2.96
CA LEU A 310 -7.67 3.02 3.42
C LEU A 310 -7.17 1.89 2.52
N CYS A 311 -8.03 0.91 2.18
CA CYS A 311 -7.69 -0.12 1.22
C CYS A 311 -7.33 0.46 -0.15
N TYR A 312 -8.16 1.38 -0.67
CA TYR A 312 -7.88 2.01 -1.96
C TYR A 312 -6.55 2.76 -1.93
N GLY A 313 -6.31 3.56 -0.90
CA GLY A 313 -5.06 4.28 -0.75
C GLY A 313 -3.86 3.34 -0.75
N ILE A 314 -3.86 2.30 0.09
CA ILE A 314 -2.77 1.32 0.18
C ILE A 314 -2.49 0.68 -1.18
N PHE A 315 -3.51 0.15 -1.85
CA PHE A 315 -3.32 -0.61 -3.09
C PHE A 315 -3.11 0.27 -4.33
N ILE A 316 -3.62 1.51 -4.37
CA ILE A 316 -3.21 2.50 -5.38
C ILE A 316 -1.73 2.85 -5.20
N GLY A 317 -1.26 2.99 -3.95
CA GLY A 317 0.16 3.15 -3.64
C GLY A 317 1.01 1.98 -4.11
N ALA A 318 0.54 0.75 -3.92
CA ALA A 318 1.21 -0.45 -4.41
C ALA A 318 1.28 -0.49 -5.96
N ILE A 319 0.22 -0.10 -6.66
CA ILE A 319 0.23 0.03 -8.12
C ILE A 319 1.24 1.11 -8.56
N TRP A 320 1.21 2.27 -7.89
CA TRP A 320 2.17 3.35 -8.16
C TRP A 320 3.62 2.88 -7.96
N ALA A 321 3.91 2.22 -6.86
CA ALA A 321 5.24 1.66 -6.57
C ALA A 321 5.70 0.69 -7.67
N ASN A 322 4.82 -0.23 -8.10
CA ASN A 322 5.15 -1.18 -9.18
C ASN A 322 5.39 -0.50 -10.53
N VAL A 323 4.68 0.59 -10.82
CA VAL A 323 4.89 1.36 -12.07
C VAL A 323 6.17 2.18 -12.00
N SER A 324 6.53 2.70 -10.81
CA SER A 324 7.66 3.62 -10.62
C SER A 324 9.00 2.91 -10.46
N TRP A 325 9.06 1.81 -9.70
CA TRP A 325 10.33 1.07 -9.42
C TRP A 325 10.20 -0.45 -9.46
N GLY A 326 9.13 -0.99 -10.04
CA GLY A 326 9.03 -2.41 -10.38
C GLY A 326 8.59 -3.36 -9.27
N THR A 327 8.39 -2.87 -8.07
CA THR A 327 7.91 -3.69 -6.95
C THR A 327 6.66 -3.08 -6.35
N TYR A 328 5.57 -3.85 -6.29
CA TYR A 328 4.31 -3.35 -5.73
C TYR A 328 4.26 -3.40 -4.21
N TRP A 329 5.20 -4.08 -3.55
CA TRP A 329 5.29 -4.17 -2.10
C TRP A 329 6.72 -4.49 -1.66
N SER A 330 7.31 -3.66 -0.85
CA SER A 330 8.70 -3.79 -0.38
C SER A 330 8.83 -4.06 1.12
N TRP A 331 7.72 -4.08 1.84
CA TRP A 331 7.69 -4.14 3.31
C TRP A 331 8.35 -2.94 4.00
N ASP A 332 8.45 -1.81 3.30
CA ASP A 332 8.85 -0.55 3.91
C ASP A 332 8.06 -0.29 5.19
N PRO A 333 8.66 0.31 6.24
CA PRO A 333 7.97 0.56 7.50
C PRO A 333 6.63 1.28 7.35
N LYS A 334 6.48 2.17 6.37
CA LYS A 334 5.22 2.90 6.13
C LYS A 334 4.14 2.00 5.52
N GLU A 335 4.52 1.15 4.56
CA GLU A 335 3.63 0.12 4.00
C GLU A 335 3.19 -0.86 5.08
N THR A 336 4.14 -1.32 5.88
CA THR A 336 3.90 -2.27 6.97
C THR A 336 2.95 -1.70 8.02
N TRP A 337 3.14 -0.45 8.47
CA TRP A 337 2.25 0.21 9.43
C TRP A 337 0.89 0.58 8.82
N ALA A 338 0.81 0.88 7.53
CA ALA A 338 -0.47 1.05 6.84
C ALA A 338 -1.28 -0.26 6.82
N LEU A 339 -0.61 -1.40 6.57
CA LEU A 339 -1.24 -2.72 6.65
C LEU A 339 -1.67 -3.07 8.09
N ILE A 340 -0.83 -2.82 9.11
CA ILE A 340 -1.18 -2.98 10.52
C ILE A 340 -2.43 -2.15 10.86
N THR A 341 -2.46 -0.88 10.42
CA THR A 341 -3.62 0.01 10.62
C THR A 341 -4.87 -0.57 9.98
N LEU A 342 -4.78 -1.03 8.73
CA LEU A 342 -5.89 -1.70 8.06
C LEU A 342 -6.36 -2.93 8.84
N MET A 343 -5.46 -3.79 9.28
CA MET A 343 -5.78 -4.99 10.07
C MET A 343 -6.50 -4.61 11.37
N ILE A 344 -5.97 -3.67 12.14
CA ILE A 344 -6.57 -3.25 13.41
C ILE A 344 -7.98 -2.68 13.21
N TYR A 345 -8.17 -1.78 12.24
CA TYR A 345 -9.49 -1.18 11.99
C TYR A 345 -10.48 -2.12 11.27
N ALA A 346 -10.00 -3.15 10.56
CA ALA A 346 -10.87 -4.17 9.99
C ALA A 346 -11.49 -5.12 11.06
N ALA A 347 -10.84 -5.30 12.20
CA ALA A 347 -11.29 -6.20 13.25
C ALA A 347 -12.74 -5.90 13.74
N PRO A 348 -13.13 -4.64 14.05
CA PRO A 348 -14.51 -4.32 14.46
C PRO A 348 -15.56 -4.54 13.37
N ALA A 349 -15.19 -4.59 12.11
CA ALA A 349 -16.11 -4.92 11.03
C ALA A 349 -16.55 -6.39 11.05
N HIS A 350 -15.82 -7.27 11.73
CA HIS A 350 -16.14 -8.69 11.83
C HIS A 350 -17.12 -9.00 12.97
N ARG A 351 -18.01 -9.99 12.75
CA ARG A 351 -18.99 -10.49 13.77
C ARG A 351 -18.31 -10.93 15.06
N THR A 352 -17.06 -11.30 15.01
CA THR A 352 -16.28 -11.72 16.17
C THR A 352 -16.14 -10.61 17.21
N PHE A 353 -16.07 -9.37 16.77
CA PHE A 353 -15.99 -8.18 17.61
C PHE A 353 -17.35 -7.53 17.89
N SER A 354 -18.43 -7.93 17.19
CA SER A 354 -19.79 -7.41 17.44
C SER A 354 -20.36 -7.79 18.80
N ASN A 355 -19.75 -8.74 19.51
CA ASN A 355 -20.10 -9.14 20.87
C ASN A 355 -19.40 -8.30 21.95
N LEU A 356 -18.58 -7.31 21.58
CA LEU A 356 -18.04 -6.35 22.52
C LEU A 356 -19.17 -5.44 23.02
N SER A 357 -19.16 -5.12 24.32
CA SER A 357 -20.03 -4.06 24.81
C SER A 357 -19.66 -2.73 24.11
N THR A 358 -20.62 -1.83 23.96
CA THR A 358 -20.40 -0.53 23.30
C THR A 358 -19.26 0.26 23.95
N MET A 359 -19.08 0.13 25.26
CA MET A 359 -17.95 0.74 25.97
C MET A 359 -16.59 0.16 25.49
N LYS A 360 -16.49 -1.18 25.44
CA LYS A 360 -15.25 -1.84 24.98
C LYS A 360 -14.94 -1.52 23.51
N TYR A 361 -15.98 -1.39 22.69
CA TYR A 361 -15.83 -0.96 21.30
C TYR A 361 -15.22 0.43 21.22
N HIS A 362 -15.75 1.41 21.97
CA HIS A 362 -15.23 2.78 21.94
C HIS A 362 -13.80 2.88 22.47
N ILE A 363 -13.47 2.15 23.54
CA ILE A 363 -12.08 2.07 24.04
C ILE A 363 -11.16 1.49 22.96
N TYR A 364 -11.59 0.40 22.30
CA TYR A 364 -10.83 -0.20 21.21
C TYR A 364 -10.57 0.80 20.07
N MET A 365 -11.61 1.50 19.62
CA MET A 365 -11.47 2.49 18.52
C MET A 365 -10.60 3.68 18.91
N ALA A 366 -10.63 4.09 20.18
CA ALA A 366 -9.75 5.12 20.69
C ALA A 366 -8.27 4.67 20.70
N LEU A 367 -8.01 3.44 21.14
CA LEU A 367 -6.65 2.87 21.14
C LEU A 367 -6.15 2.60 19.70
N ALA A 368 -7.02 2.17 18.80
CA ALA A 368 -6.67 1.93 17.40
C ALA A 368 -6.08 3.17 16.71
N PHE A 369 -6.42 4.38 17.16
CA PHE A 369 -5.90 5.63 16.58
C PHE A 369 -4.38 5.77 16.71
N PHE A 370 -3.76 5.13 17.71
CA PHE A 370 -2.31 5.10 17.84
C PHE A 370 -1.60 4.49 16.64
N THR A 371 -2.23 3.57 15.91
CA THR A 371 -1.64 3.00 14.69
C THR A 371 -1.53 4.03 13.56
N ILE A 372 -2.47 4.98 13.49
CA ILE A 372 -2.41 6.10 12.53
C ILE A 372 -1.29 7.05 12.91
N LEU A 373 -1.18 7.41 14.20
CA LEU A 373 -0.09 8.24 14.67
C LEU A 373 1.26 7.59 14.41
N MET A 374 1.36 6.27 14.59
CA MET A 374 2.57 5.52 14.27
C MET A 374 2.87 5.54 12.77
N THR A 375 1.87 5.27 11.91
CA THR A 375 2.05 5.27 10.45
C THR A 375 2.45 6.65 9.91
N TYR A 376 1.85 7.72 10.44
CA TYR A 376 2.04 9.07 9.91
C TYR A 376 3.24 9.80 10.53
N LEU A 377 3.35 9.76 11.86
CA LEU A 377 4.42 10.44 12.61
C LEU A 377 5.54 9.48 13.00
N GLY A 378 5.19 8.32 13.58
CA GLY A 378 6.15 7.37 14.10
C GLY A 378 7.15 6.89 13.06
N VAL A 379 6.68 6.53 11.87
CA VAL A 379 7.56 6.10 10.78
C VAL A 379 8.48 7.24 10.35
N ASN A 380 7.93 8.44 10.10
CA ASN A 380 8.72 9.56 9.60
C ASN A 380 9.84 10.00 10.59
N TYR A 381 9.53 10.06 11.89
CA TYR A 381 10.47 10.61 12.87
C TYR A 381 11.29 9.57 13.62
N PHE A 382 10.83 8.31 13.70
CA PHE A 382 11.47 7.30 14.54
C PHE A 382 11.98 6.08 13.80
N LEU A 383 11.30 5.62 12.73
CA LEU A 383 11.68 4.38 12.03
C LEU A 383 12.50 4.64 10.77
N GLY A 384 12.20 5.69 10.02
CA GLY A 384 12.78 5.93 8.70
C GLY A 384 12.14 5.05 7.63
N GLY A 385 12.82 4.87 6.50
CA GLY A 385 12.38 4.08 5.34
C GLY A 385 12.32 4.91 4.05
N MET A 386 12.06 4.25 2.92
CA MET A 386 12.02 4.88 1.58
C MET A 386 10.92 5.95 1.45
N HIS A 387 9.89 5.87 2.28
CA HIS A 387 8.76 6.81 2.31
C HIS A 387 8.87 7.85 3.44
N SER A 388 10.01 7.98 4.12
CA SER A 388 10.21 9.03 5.10
C SER A 388 10.65 10.32 4.41
N TYR A 389 9.83 11.36 4.51
CA TYR A 389 10.04 12.69 3.92
C TYR A 389 10.32 13.76 5.01
N ALA A 390 10.85 13.35 6.15
CA ALA A 390 11.22 14.25 7.25
C ALA A 390 12.69 14.64 7.19
#